data_86d930cf62adb558a55f60afb76b04d6
#
_entry.id   86d930cf62adb558a55f60afb76b04d6
#
_cell.length_a   1.000
_cell.length_b   1.000
_cell.length_c   1.000
_cell.angle_alpha   90.00
_cell.angle_beta   90.00
_cell.angle_gamma   90.00
#
_symmetry.space_group_name_H-M   'P 1'
#
loop_
_entity.id
_entity.type
_entity.pdbx_description
1 polymer ?
#
loop_
_entity_poly.entity_id
_entity_poly.type
_entity_poly.pdbx_seq_one_letter_code
_entity_poly.pdbx_strand_id
1 'polypeptide(L)'
;MKLRIAAHLCGWPQEIVSDRRRVMEIVKGAGYEGVEGFGAESPEELVELAALAAEYGLHLVNVGSRDTLMKARLNVTLGNNAAEVHNARKKDGRDPTDAELDELAGPLEPQIATFSKYGVRPFHHIHLGCLLETTEDCQRVLKRLPGLWLLFDTGHLLAANSNPLDVLRRWPKQIAHVHLKNFWTQDPKVRWDAHKPDFWKTSRFCDLAEGNTGLDVKAVLDGLVKAEYDGWVSIEEDHPRRDVADVWRDNRDFLRRIGY
;
A
#
# COMPACT_ATOMS: atom_id res chain seq x y z
N MET A 1 -20.64 6.62 0.31
CA MET A 1 -19.34 7.31 0.23
C MET A 1 -18.58 6.72 -0.97
N LYS A 2 -17.95 7.56 -1.80
CA LYS A 2 -17.13 7.11 -2.94
C LYS A 2 -15.69 6.91 -2.45
N LEU A 3 -15.09 5.73 -2.71
CA LEU A 3 -13.67 5.50 -2.45
C LEU A 3 -12.81 6.31 -3.42
N ARG A 4 -11.70 6.85 -2.95
CA ARG A 4 -10.70 7.54 -3.78
C ARG A 4 -9.69 6.52 -4.29
N ILE A 5 -9.50 6.45 -5.60
CA ILE A 5 -8.67 5.44 -6.25
C ILE A 5 -7.41 6.09 -6.82
N ALA A 6 -6.23 5.57 -6.42
CA ALA A 6 -4.93 6.01 -6.91
C ALA A 6 -4.21 4.90 -7.67
N ALA A 7 -3.26 5.28 -8.51
CA ALA A 7 -2.29 4.39 -9.12
C ALA A 7 -0.99 4.40 -8.31
N HIS A 8 -0.46 3.23 -7.97
CA HIS A 8 0.86 3.11 -7.34
C HIS A 8 1.93 2.85 -8.40
N LEU A 9 3.10 3.47 -8.26
CA LEU A 9 4.19 3.38 -9.23
C LEU A 9 5.15 2.20 -9.00
N CYS A 10 4.86 1.32 -8.03
CA CYS A 10 5.65 0.11 -7.84
C CYS A 10 5.62 -0.74 -9.11
N GLY A 11 6.77 -1.31 -9.49
CA GLY A 11 6.88 -2.14 -10.69
C GLY A 11 6.92 -1.38 -12.02
N TRP A 12 6.73 -0.06 -12.04
CA TRP A 12 6.83 0.71 -13.29
C TRP A 12 8.28 0.78 -13.78
N PRO A 13 8.50 0.70 -15.11
CA PRO A 13 9.82 0.90 -15.69
C PRO A 13 10.43 2.25 -15.29
N GLN A 14 11.70 2.24 -14.89
CA GLN A 14 12.37 3.44 -14.39
C GLN A 14 12.41 4.58 -15.43
N GLU A 15 12.49 4.25 -16.70
CA GLU A 15 12.45 5.22 -17.80
C GLU A 15 11.11 5.97 -17.87
N ILE A 16 10.00 5.33 -17.47
CA ILE A 16 8.69 6.00 -17.38
C ILE A 16 8.59 6.81 -16.11
N VAL A 17 9.00 6.23 -14.96
CA VAL A 17 8.92 6.93 -13.65
C VAL A 17 9.77 8.20 -13.62
N SER A 18 10.90 8.21 -14.35
CA SER A 18 11.77 9.38 -14.48
C SER A 18 11.12 10.53 -15.25
N ASP A 19 10.21 10.25 -16.16
CA ASP A 19 9.38 11.25 -16.84
C ASP A 19 8.08 11.47 -16.07
N ARG A 20 8.14 12.35 -15.06
CA ARG A 20 7.00 12.66 -14.19
C ARG A 20 5.76 13.09 -14.98
N ARG A 21 5.92 13.81 -16.09
CA ARG A 21 4.80 14.24 -16.94
C ARG A 21 4.14 13.03 -17.62
N ARG A 22 4.93 12.13 -18.15
CA ARG A 22 4.43 10.89 -18.75
C ARG A 22 3.67 10.02 -17.75
N VAL A 23 4.15 9.95 -16.50
CA VAL A 23 3.42 9.26 -15.42
C VAL A 23 2.03 9.89 -15.22
N MET A 24 1.96 11.23 -15.10
CA MET A 24 0.67 11.92 -14.88
C MET A 24 -0.30 11.70 -16.06
N GLU A 25 0.21 11.70 -17.30
CA GLU A 25 -0.60 11.40 -18.50
C GLU A 25 -1.21 10.00 -18.45
N ILE A 26 -0.40 8.98 -18.13
CA ILE A 26 -0.86 7.58 -18.04
C ILE A 26 -1.88 7.43 -16.92
N VAL A 27 -1.58 7.92 -15.72
CA VAL A 27 -2.45 7.82 -14.54
C VAL A 27 -3.79 8.53 -14.80
N LYS A 28 -3.75 9.74 -15.34
CA LYS A 28 -4.96 10.50 -15.68
C LYS A 28 -5.75 9.85 -16.80
N GLY A 29 -5.07 9.40 -17.85
CA GLY A 29 -5.68 8.73 -19.00
C GLY A 29 -6.41 7.43 -18.61
N ALA A 30 -5.89 6.67 -17.65
CA ALA A 30 -6.56 5.50 -17.09
C ALA A 30 -7.76 5.86 -16.19
N GLY A 31 -7.86 7.12 -15.72
CA GLY A 31 -8.98 7.64 -14.93
C GLY A 31 -8.84 7.43 -13.43
N TYR A 32 -7.63 7.46 -12.93
CA TYR A 32 -7.33 7.54 -11.50
C TYR A 32 -7.49 8.98 -10.97
N GLU A 33 -7.67 9.11 -9.67
CA GLU A 33 -7.85 10.37 -8.97
C GLU A 33 -6.55 10.83 -8.24
N GLY A 34 -5.60 9.89 -8.05
CA GLY A 34 -4.33 10.14 -7.38
C GLY A 34 -3.22 9.24 -7.89
N VAL A 35 -2.01 9.58 -7.51
CA VAL A 35 -0.77 8.84 -7.80
C VAL A 35 0.07 8.69 -6.54
N GLU A 36 0.58 7.48 -6.30
CA GLU A 36 1.46 7.13 -5.19
C GLU A 36 2.78 6.57 -5.71
N GLY A 37 3.86 6.79 -4.95
CA GLY A 37 5.20 6.29 -5.28
C GLY A 37 6.20 7.39 -5.56
N PHE A 38 5.80 8.66 -5.45
CA PHE A 38 6.72 9.80 -5.46
C PHE A 38 7.25 10.12 -4.07
N GLY A 39 8.45 10.71 -4.04
CA GLY A 39 9.05 11.31 -2.85
C GLY A 39 9.53 12.72 -3.13
N ALA A 40 9.77 13.47 -2.07
CA ALA A 40 10.43 14.76 -2.09
C ALA A 40 11.36 14.91 -0.87
N GLU A 41 12.56 15.37 -1.09
CA GLU A 41 13.55 15.60 -0.03
C GLU A 41 13.70 17.09 0.32
N SER A 42 12.96 17.96 -0.38
CA SER A 42 12.87 19.39 -0.08
C SER A 42 11.45 19.93 -0.34
N PRO A 43 11.10 21.09 0.26
CA PRO A 43 9.86 21.79 -0.05
C PRO A 43 9.75 22.22 -1.51
N GLU A 44 10.87 22.59 -2.14
CA GLU A 44 10.93 23.02 -3.54
C GLU A 44 10.56 21.87 -4.47
N GLU A 45 11.12 20.67 -4.25
CA GLU A 45 10.76 19.46 -5.01
C GLU A 45 9.28 19.12 -4.85
N LEU A 46 8.73 19.29 -3.63
CA LEU A 46 7.30 19.06 -3.41
C LEU A 46 6.46 20.04 -4.21
N VAL A 47 6.82 21.33 -4.21
CA VAL A 47 6.07 22.37 -4.93
C VAL A 47 6.04 22.08 -6.43
N GLU A 48 7.19 21.71 -7.02
CA GLU A 48 7.27 21.34 -8.44
C GLU A 48 6.40 20.12 -8.75
N LEU A 49 6.48 19.07 -7.92
CA LEU A 49 5.70 17.85 -8.12
C LEU A 49 4.20 18.12 -7.93
N ALA A 50 3.82 18.91 -6.92
CA ALA A 50 2.44 19.26 -6.66
C ALA A 50 1.84 20.14 -7.78
N ALA A 51 2.61 21.09 -8.31
CA ALA A 51 2.19 21.90 -9.45
C ALA A 51 1.92 21.02 -10.68
N LEU A 52 2.84 20.09 -10.97
CA LEU A 52 2.66 19.15 -12.07
C LEU A 52 1.41 18.25 -11.87
N ALA A 53 1.23 17.70 -10.68
CA ALA A 53 0.05 16.88 -10.39
C ALA A 53 -1.26 17.68 -10.55
N ALA A 54 -1.25 18.94 -10.12
CA ALA A 54 -2.41 19.85 -10.26
C ALA A 54 -2.76 20.15 -11.73
N GLU A 55 -1.77 20.26 -12.65
CA GLU A 55 -2.03 20.40 -14.09
C GLU A 55 -2.92 19.27 -14.63
N TYR A 56 -2.77 18.05 -14.09
CA TYR A 56 -3.54 16.89 -14.48
C TYR A 56 -4.76 16.65 -13.58
N GLY A 57 -4.97 17.45 -12.55
CA GLY A 57 -6.03 17.24 -11.55
C GLY A 57 -5.86 15.92 -10.80
N LEU A 58 -4.62 15.56 -10.47
CA LEU A 58 -4.26 14.38 -9.69
C LEU A 58 -3.82 14.78 -8.28
N HIS A 59 -4.13 13.92 -7.30
CA HIS A 59 -3.63 14.05 -5.93
C HIS A 59 -2.34 13.26 -5.75
N LEU A 60 -1.37 13.81 -5.01
CA LEU A 60 -0.17 13.08 -4.60
C LEU A 60 -0.44 12.33 -3.31
N VAL A 61 -0.36 11.01 -3.36
CA VAL A 61 -0.70 10.12 -2.26
C VAL A 61 0.57 9.63 -1.57
N ASN A 62 0.59 9.64 -0.23
CA ASN A 62 1.65 9.06 0.61
C ASN A 62 3.08 9.44 0.11
N VAL A 63 3.33 10.75 -0.01
CA VAL A 63 4.63 11.23 -0.51
C VAL A 63 5.76 10.84 0.45
N GLY A 64 6.76 10.13 -0.10
CA GLY A 64 7.91 9.64 0.63
C GLY A 64 8.93 10.74 0.96
N SER A 65 9.67 10.56 2.07
CA SER A 65 10.91 11.26 2.41
C SER A 65 11.72 10.40 3.37
N ARG A 66 13.04 10.56 3.37
CA ARG A 66 13.94 9.87 4.31
C ARG A 66 13.80 10.41 5.73
N ASP A 67 13.52 11.69 5.88
CA ASP A 67 13.30 12.32 7.18
C ASP A 67 11.83 12.20 7.61
N THR A 68 11.60 11.63 8.79
CA THR A 68 10.25 11.39 9.34
C THR A 68 9.46 12.68 9.54
N LEU A 69 10.11 13.75 10.01
CA LEU A 69 9.45 15.04 10.24
C LEU A 69 9.08 15.70 8.92
N MET A 70 10.00 15.66 7.94
CA MET A 70 9.73 16.14 6.58
C MET A 70 8.54 15.35 6.00
N LYS A 71 8.58 14.03 6.05
CA LYS A 71 7.50 13.16 5.53
C LYS A 71 6.14 13.53 6.14
N ALA A 72 6.08 13.76 7.46
CA ALA A 72 4.84 14.20 8.11
C ALA A 72 4.36 15.55 7.58
N ARG A 73 5.25 16.52 7.43
CA ARG A 73 4.95 17.87 6.92
C ARG A 73 4.50 17.84 5.46
N LEU A 74 5.20 17.09 4.60
CA LEU A 74 4.83 16.95 3.18
C LEU A 74 3.40 16.41 3.06
N ASN A 75 3.09 15.34 3.78
CA ASN A 75 1.78 14.71 3.69
C ASN A 75 0.66 15.59 4.25
N VAL A 76 0.86 16.27 5.38
CA VAL A 76 -0.15 17.19 5.90
C VAL A 76 -0.37 18.39 4.97
N THR A 77 0.69 18.93 4.35
CA THR A 77 0.60 20.03 3.39
C THR A 77 -0.23 19.64 2.16
N LEU A 78 -0.13 18.40 1.72
CA LEU A 78 -0.92 17.85 0.61
C LEU A 78 -2.34 17.44 1.02
N GLY A 79 -2.71 17.54 2.30
CA GLY A 79 -4.00 17.08 2.79
C GLY A 79 -4.12 15.55 2.91
N ASN A 80 -3.01 14.83 2.92
CA ASN A 80 -2.98 13.41 3.25
C ASN A 80 -3.15 13.24 4.77
N ASN A 81 -4.10 12.41 5.17
CA ASN A 81 -4.40 12.12 6.57
C ASN A 81 -3.64 10.91 7.12
N ALA A 82 -2.78 10.29 6.31
CA ALA A 82 -1.99 9.11 6.67
C ALA A 82 -0.66 9.11 5.92
N ALA A 83 0.38 8.54 6.54
CA ALA A 83 1.69 8.34 5.91
C ALA A 83 2.42 7.14 6.53
N GLU A 84 3.28 6.51 5.73
CA GLU A 84 4.01 5.30 6.11
C GLU A 84 5.15 5.60 7.08
N VAL A 85 5.21 4.86 8.20
CA VAL A 85 6.40 4.77 9.06
C VAL A 85 7.45 3.87 8.41
N HIS A 86 8.66 3.83 8.99
CA HIS A 86 9.69 2.91 8.52
C HIS A 86 9.19 1.46 8.51
N ASN A 87 9.44 0.75 7.40
CA ASN A 87 8.97 -0.63 7.24
C ASN A 87 9.95 -1.60 7.92
N ALA A 88 9.72 -1.92 9.20
CA ALA A 88 10.55 -2.84 9.96
C ALA A 88 10.45 -4.26 9.41
N ARG A 89 11.61 -4.95 9.26
CA ARG A 89 11.69 -6.30 8.69
C ARG A 89 11.97 -7.35 9.76
N LYS A 90 11.41 -8.55 9.57
CA LYS A 90 11.72 -9.74 10.37
C LYS A 90 13.19 -10.15 10.15
N LYS A 91 13.87 -10.56 11.22
CA LYS A 91 15.21 -11.15 11.10
C LYS A 91 15.10 -12.51 10.39
N ASP A 92 15.94 -12.70 9.38
CA ASP A 92 16.02 -13.96 8.62
C ASP A 92 14.66 -14.46 8.06
N GLY A 93 13.69 -13.58 7.89
CA GLY A 93 12.37 -13.93 7.34
C GLY A 93 11.52 -14.87 8.19
N ARG A 94 11.93 -15.17 9.43
CA ARG A 94 11.18 -16.03 10.36
C ARG A 94 10.24 -15.24 11.25
N ASP A 95 9.25 -15.91 11.80
CA ASP A 95 8.34 -15.31 12.77
C ASP A 95 9.11 -14.87 14.04
N PRO A 96 9.01 -13.60 14.45
CA PRO A 96 9.77 -13.07 15.56
C PRO A 96 9.22 -13.56 16.91
N THR A 97 10.10 -13.78 17.86
CA THR A 97 9.75 -13.93 19.27
C THR A 97 9.13 -12.66 19.83
N ASP A 98 8.53 -12.70 21.00
CA ASP A 98 7.97 -11.49 21.63
C ASP A 98 9.06 -10.44 21.96
N ALA A 99 10.24 -10.88 22.41
CA ALA A 99 11.38 -9.98 22.65
C ALA A 99 11.86 -9.29 21.36
N GLU A 100 11.94 -10.03 20.25
CA GLU A 100 12.30 -9.45 18.96
C GLU A 100 11.22 -8.50 18.41
N LEU A 101 9.94 -8.78 18.68
CA LEU A 101 8.89 -7.84 18.37
C LEU A 101 9.02 -6.53 19.16
N ASP A 102 9.38 -6.61 20.44
CA ASP A 102 9.61 -5.42 21.27
C ASP A 102 10.81 -4.61 20.75
N GLU A 103 11.91 -5.28 20.34
CA GLU A 103 13.05 -4.62 19.69
C GLU A 103 12.69 -3.93 18.37
N LEU A 104 11.86 -4.56 17.53
CA LEU A 104 11.46 -4.02 16.24
C LEU A 104 10.39 -2.91 16.37
N ALA A 105 9.57 -2.97 17.40
CA ALA A 105 8.53 -1.97 17.67
C ALA A 105 9.10 -0.66 18.22
N GLY A 106 10.12 -0.72 19.08
CA GLY A 106 10.68 0.46 19.73
C GLY A 106 11.03 1.62 18.79
N PRO A 107 11.76 1.39 17.69
CA PRO A 107 12.11 2.44 16.72
C PRO A 107 10.90 3.08 16.00
N LEU A 108 9.73 2.45 16.04
CA LEU A 108 8.52 2.99 15.43
C LEU A 108 7.81 4.00 16.33
N GLU A 109 7.95 3.90 17.66
CA GLU A 109 7.27 4.78 18.61
C GLU A 109 7.53 6.27 18.37
N PRO A 110 8.78 6.75 18.18
CA PRO A 110 9.05 8.16 17.92
C PRO A 110 8.49 8.62 16.56
N GLN A 111 8.42 7.74 15.58
CA GLN A 111 7.82 8.04 14.29
C GLN A 111 6.30 8.18 14.45
N ILE A 112 5.65 7.25 15.15
CA ILE A 112 4.22 7.30 15.48
C ILE A 112 3.89 8.62 16.19
N ALA A 113 4.67 8.98 17.20
CA ALA A 113 4.49 10.25 17.94
C ALA A 113 4.63 11.47 17.03
N THR A 114 5.63 11.46 16.12
CA THR A 114 5.86 12.55 15.18
C THR A 114 4.67 12.71 14.23
N PHE A 115 4.22 11.66 13.55
CA PHE A 115 3.07 11.73 12.65
C PHE A 115 1.79 12.15 13.37
N SER A 116 1.52 11.55 14.54
CA SER A 116 0.33 11.87 15.35
C SER A 116 0.28 13.34 15.76
N LYS A 117 1.44 13.96 16.08
CA LYS A 117 1.55 15.39 16.40
C LYS A 117 1.07 16.29 15.24
N TYR A 118 1.22 15.84 14.02
CA TYR A 118 0.77 16.57 12.81
C TYR A 118 -0.63 16.15 12.36
N GLY A 119 -1.34 15.30 13.13
CA GLY A 119 -2.67 14.81 12.77
C GLY A 119 -2.64 13.80 11.59
N VAL A 120 -1.48 13.25 11.28
CA VAL A 120 -1.29 12.23 10.23
C VAL A 120 -1.30 10.86 10.90
N ARG A 121 -2.11 9.94 10.40
CA ARG A 121 -2.17 8.54 10.89
C ARG A 121 -0.92 7.79 10.45
N PRO A 122 -0.04 7.36 11.38
CA PRO A 122 1.15 6.58 11.05
C PRO A 122 0.75 5.15 10.71
N PHE A 123 1.05 4.67 9.51
CA PHE A 123 0.77 3.29 9.16
C PHE A 123 2.04 2.50 8.82
N HIS A 124 2.00 1.20 9.12
CA HIS A 124 3.01 0.23 8.69
C HIS A 124 2.42 -0.68 7.62
N HIS A 125 3.21 -0.96 6.60
CA HIS A 125 2.81 -1.79 5.47
C HIS A 125 2.71 -3.27 5.87
N ILE A 126 1.58 -3.91 5.62
CA ILE A 126 1.46 -5.37 5.66
C ILE A 126 2.17 -5.92 4.43
N HIS A 127 3.38 -6.45 4.63
CA HIS A 127 4.27 -6.83 3.53
C HIS A 127 5.07 -8.08 3.89
N LEU A 128 5.36 -8.93 2.88
CA LEU A 128 6.17 -10.14 3.05
C LEU A 128 7.54 -9.83 3.65
N GLY A 129 7.94 -10.60 4.65
CA GLY A 129 9.20 -10.44 5.38
C GLY A 129 9.29 -9.21 6.27
N CYS A 130 8.21 -8.45 6.43
CA CYS A 130 8.13 -7.30 7.32
C CYS A 130 7.46 -7.67 8.65
N LEU A 131 7.54 -6.72 9.60
CA LEU A 131 6.96 -6.85 10.94
C LEU A 131 5.47 -7.21 10.90
N LEU A 132 4.73 -6.63 9.97
CA LEU A 132 3.37 -7.00 9.64
C LEU A 132 3.37 -7.80 8.34
N GLU A 133 3.10 -9.09 8.40
CA GLU A 133 3.00 -9.98 7.24
C GLU A 133 1.67 -10.74 7.23
N THR A 134 1.24 -11.21 8.40
CA THR A 134 0.03 -12.01 8.58
C THR A 134 -1.00 -11.31 9.47
N THR A 135 -2.22 -11.85 9.51
CA THR A 135 -3.27 -11.39 10.45
C THR A 135 -2.80 -11.52 11.91
N GLU A 136 -2.05 -12.58 12.23
CA GLU A 136 -1.50 -12.84 13.58
C GLU A 136 -0.45 -11.80 13.93
N ASP A 137 0.44 -11.42 12.99
CA ASP A 137 1.41 -10.35 13.19
C ASP A 137 0.72 -9.02 13.46
N CYS A 138 -0.32 -8.70 12.69
CA CYS A 138 -1.13 -7.49 12.94
C CYS A 138 -1.65 -7.46 14.38
N GLN A 139 -2.20 -8.57 14.87
CA GLN A 139 -2.71 -8.66 16.24
C GLN A 139 -1.61 -8.45 17.29
N ARG A 140 -0.45 -9.07 17.10
CA ARG A 140 0.69 -8.97 18.04
C ARG A 140 1.29 -7.58 18.08
N VAL A 141 1.44 -6.95 16.91
CA VAL A 141 2.05 -5.61 16.77
C VAL A 141 1.12 -4.51 17.24
N LEU A 142 -0.15 -4.52 16.82
CA LEU A 142 -1.12 -3.50 17.24
C LEU A 142 -1.38 -3.50 18.75
N LYS A 143 -1.21 -4.66 19.42
CA LYS A 143 -1.26 -4.72 20.88
C LYS A 143 -0.11 -3.96 21.54
N ARG A 144 1.08 -3.92 20.91
CA ARG A 144 2.27 -3.21 21.39
C ARG A 144 2.26 -1.73 21.01
N LEU A 145 1.79 -1.43 19.82
CA LEU A 145 1.78 -0.11 19.22
C LEU A 145 0.34 0.33 18.91
N PRO A 146 -0.48 0.66 19.92
CA PRO A 146 -1.90 0.98 19.69
C PRO A 146 -2.13 2.24 18.85
N GLY A 147 -1.12 3.12 18.75
CA GLY A 147 -1.15 4.30 17.86
C GLY A 147 -0.78 4.02 16.41
N LEU A 148 -0.35 2.79 16.09
CA LEU A 148 -0.01 2.39 14.73
C LEU A 148 -1.28 2.05 13.94
N TRP A 149 -1.30 2.44 12.67
CA TRP A 149 -2.34 2.09 11.71
C TRP A 149 -1.81 1.07 10.70
N LEU A 150 -2.69 0.54 9.89
CA LEU A 150 -2.38 -0.47 8.87
C LEU A 150 -2.40 0.16 7.47
N LEU A 151 -1.36 -0.08 6.70
CA LEU A 151 -1.49 -0.17 5.26
C LEU A 151 -1.96 -1.60 4.96
N PHE A 152 -3.20 -1.71 4.54
CA PHE A 152 -3.87 -2.97 4.25
C PHE A 152 -3.55 -3.39 2.82
N ASP A 153 -2.61 -4.33 2.66
CA ASP A 153 -2.22 -4.87 1.36
C ASP A 153 -2.83 -6.25 1.13
N THR A 154 -3.70 -6.35 0.14
CA THR A 154 -4.41 -7.59 -0.15
C THR A 154 -3.53 -8.65 -0.79
N GLY A 155 -2.59 -8.26 -1.65
CA GLY A 155 -1.71 -9.20 -2.35
C GLY A 155 -0.67 -9.84 -1.43
N HIS A 156 -0.04 -9.05 -0.56
CA HIS A 156 0.91 -9.58 0.42
C HIS A 156 0.24 -10.51 1.43
N LEU A 157 -0.97 -10.19 1.89
CA LEU A 157 -1.75 -11.11 2.74
C LEU A 157 -2.03 -12.44 2.03
N LEU A 158 -2.46 -12.40 0.77
CA LEU A 158 -2.71 -13.62 -0.01
C LEU A 158 -1.44 -14.46 -0.18
N ALA A 159 -0.31 -13.84 -0.53
CA ALA A 159 0.96 -14.53 -0.67
C ALA A 159 1.45 -15.13 0.67
N ALA A 160 1.11 -14.51 1.81
CA ALA A 160 1.33 -15.04 3.15
C ALA A 160 0.27 -16.07 3.59
N ASN A 161 -0.64 -16.48 2.69
CA ASN A 161 -1.77 -17.37 2.97
C ASN A 161 -2.69 -16.87 4.09
N SER A 162 -2.85 -15.55 4.18
CA SER A 162 -3.78 -14.87 5.09
C SER A 162 -4.97 -14.31 4.31
N ASN A 163 -6.16 -14.41 4.88
CA ASN A 163 -7.36 -13.88 4.23
C ASN A 163 -7.49 -12.36 4.48
N PRO A 164 -7.45 -11.51 3.44
CA PRO A 164 -7.59 -10.07 3.61
C PRO A 164 -8.87 -9.63 4.34
N LEU A 165 -9.99 -10.34 4.11
CA LEU A 165 -11.25 -10.03 4.77
C LEU A 165 -11.20 -10.23 6.29
N ASP A 166 -10.26 -11.03 6.81
CA ASP A 166 -10.08 -11.21 8.25
C ASP A 166 -9.46 -9.98 8.89
N VAL A 167 -8.46 -9.36 8.24
CA VAL A 167 -7.86 -8.09 8.67
C VAL A 167 -8.90 -6.97 8.64
N LEU A 168 -9.62 -6.84 7.52
CA LEU A 168 -10.67 -5.83 7.36
C LEU A 168 -11.78 -5.97 8.41
N ARG A 169 -12.16 -7.20 8.76
CA ARG A 169 -13.20 -7.46 9.77
C ARG A 169 -12.73 -7.19 11.19
N ARG A 170 -11.45 -7.48 11.51
CA ARG A 170 -10.89 -7.29 12.86
C ARG A 170 -10.56 -5.83 13.16
N TRP A 171 -10.04 -5.08 12.17
CA TRP A 171 -9.54 -3.71 12.36
C TRP A 171 -10.07 -2.70 11.33
N PRO A 172 -11.40 -2.67 11.07
CA PRO A 172 -11.97 -1.83 10.00
C PRO A 172 -11.70 -0.33 10.18
N LYS A 173 -11.54 0.11 11.44
CA LYS A 173 -11.27 1.52 11.78
C LYS A 173 -9.79 1.82 12.01
N GLN A 174 -8.90 0.87 11.82
CA GLN A 174 -7.44 1.03 11.97
C GLN A 174 -6.69 0.89 10.64
N ILE A 175 -7.42 0.76 9.53
CA ILE A 175 -6.86 0.83 8.18
C ILE A 175 -6.73 2.31 7.80
N ALA A 176 -5.51 2.77 7.55
CA ALA A 176 -5.22 4.14 7.14
C ALA A 176 -4.95 4.27 5.65
N HIS A 177 -4.43 3.21 5.02
CA HIS A 177 -4.10 3.15 3.61
C HIS A 177 -4.37 1.75 3.05
N VAL A 178 -4.59 1.64 1.74
CA VAL A 178 -4.88 0.36 1.09
C VAL A 178 -4.04 0.22 -0.18
N HIS A 179 -3.30 -0.88 -0.27
CA HIS A 179 -2.78 -1.39 -1.54
C HIS A 179 -3.67 -2.54 -1.99
N LEU A 180 -4.34 -2.32 -3.10
CA LEU A 180 -5.23 -3.31 -3.69
C LEU A 180 -4.51 -3.96 -4.86
N LYS A 181 -4.08 -5.19 -4.65
CA LYS A 181 -3.48 -6.06 -5.66
C LYS A 181 -3.96 -7.49 -5.50
N ASN A 182 -3.89 -8.27 -6.56
CA ASN A 182 -4.28 -9.66 -6.53
C ASN A 182 -3.05 -10.58 -6.58
N PHE A 183 -3.26 -11.84 -6.35
CA PHE A 183 -2.20 -12.84 -6.31
C PHE A 183 -2.60 -14.10 -7.08
N TRP A 184 -1.67 -14.61 -7.86
CA TRP A 184 -1.80 -15.84 -8.63
C TRP A 184 -0.69 -16.82 -8.24
N THR A 185 -1.02 -18.10 -8.11
CA THR A 185 -0.06 -19.16 -7.83
C THR A 185 -0.49 -20.48 -8.49
N GLN A 186 0.47 -21.32 -8.85
CA GLN A 186 0.19 -22.69 -9.33
C GLN A 186 -0.36 -23.58 -8.22
N ASP A 187 0.04 -23.36 -6.97
CA ASP A 187 -0.46 -24.10 -5.80
C ASP A 187 -1.01 -23.13 -4.74
N PRO A 188 -2.34 -23.00 -4.64
CA PRO A 188 -2.99 -22.10 -3.66
C PRO A 188 -2.72 -22.44 -2.19
N LYS A 189 -2.11 -23.57 -1.90
CA LYS A 189 -1.72 -23.96 -0.52
C LYS A 189 -0.32 -23.50 -0.15
N VAL A 190 0.47 -23.03 -1.14
CA VAL A 190 1.84 -22.56 -0.90
C VAL A 190 1.80 -21.17 -0.29
N ARG A 191 2.45 -21.03 0.87
CA ARG A 191 2.76 -19.74 1.49
C ARG A 191 4.13 -19.26 1.04
N TRP A 192 4.29 -17.95 0.88
CA TRP A 192 5.61 -17.34 0.73
C TRP A 192 6.52 -17.68 1.91
N ASP A 193 7.78 -17.91 1.61
CA ASP A 193 8.83 -18.21 2.59
C ASP A 193 10.15 -17.60 2.07
N ALA A 194 10.75 -16.75 2.88
CA ALA A 194 12.00 -16.07 2.54
C ALA A 194 13.15 -17.01 2.17
N HIS A 195 13.12 -18.25 2.67
CA HIS A 195 14.12 -19.28 2.38
C HIS A 195 13.80 -20.13 1.14
N LYS A 196 12.69 -19.86 0.45
CA LYS A 196 12.27 -20.56 -0.77
C LYS A 196 12.30 -19.63 -1.98
N PRO A 197 13.47 -19.39 -2.58
CA PRO A 197 13.61 -18.44 -3.70
C PRO A 197 12.77 -18.85 -4.92
N ASP A 198 12.44 -20.13 -5.04
CA ASP A 198 11.65 -20.68 -6.15
C ASP A 198 10.15 -20.33 -6.08
N PHE A 199 9.68 -19.76 -4.97
CA PHE A 199 8.28 -19.34 -4.82
C PHE A 199 7.82 -18.45 -6.00
N TRP A 200 8.61 -17.48 -6.38
CA TRP A 200 8.29 -16.55 -7.47
C TRP A 200 8.37 -17.15 -8.89
N LYS A 201 8.89 -18.37 -9.04
CA LYS A 201 8.83 -19.10 -10.32
C LYS A 201 7.42 -19.63 -10.61
N THR A 202 6.64 -19.86 -9.55
CA THR A 202 5.30 -20.45 -9.62
C THR A 202 4.19 -19.56 -9.08
N SER A 203 4.55 -18.35 -8.67
CA SER A 203 3.63 -17.40 -8.05
C SER A 203 3.96 -15.97 -8.47
N ARG A 204 2.97 -15.06 -8.45
CA ARG A 204 3.15 -13.66 -8.79
C ARG A 204 2.02 -12.79 -8.24
N PHE A 205 2.31 -11.53 -8.05
CA PHE A 205 1.25 -10.51 -8.05
C PHE A 205 0.71 -10.35 -9.47
N CYS A 206 -0.52 -9.90 -9.62
CA CYS A 206 -1.18 -9.86 -10.91
C CYS A 206 -2.33 -8.85 -10.93
N ASP A 207 -2.82 -8.55 -12.13
CA ASP A 207 -3.99 -7.71 -12.34
C ASP A 207 -5.16 -8.16 -11.47
N LEU A 208 -6.00 -7.22 -11.04
CA LEU A 208 -7.12 -7.49 -10.13
C LEU A 208 -8.06 -8.60 -10.62
N ALA A 209 -8.20 -8.75 -11.93
CA ALA A 209 -9.04 -9.75 -12.57
C ALA A 209 -8.39 -11.14 -12.73
N GLU A 210 -7.06 -11.26 -12.54
CA GLU A 210 -6.31 -12.48 -12.89
C GLU A 210 -6.05 -13.43 -11.72
N GLY A 211 -6.20 -12.98 -10.47
CA GLY A 211 -5.89 -13.77 -9.29
C GLY A 211 -6.72 -15.04 -9.17
N ASN A 212 -6.11 -16.09 -8.61
CA ASN A 212 -6.77 -17.39 -8.42
C ASN A 212 -6.80 -17.87 -6.95
N THR A 213 -6.44 -17.01 -6.01
CA THR A 213 -6.39 -17.32 -4.57
C THR A 213 -7.66 -16.94 -3.82
N GLY A 214 -8.72 -16.58 -4.55
CA GLY A 214 -10.04 -16.35 -3.97
C GLY A 214 -10.28 -14.94 -3.42
N LEU A 215 -9.50 -13.94 -3.84
CA LEU A 215 -9.78 -12.55 -3.48
C LEU A 215 -11.10 -12.08 -4.09
N ASP A 216 -12.06 -11.77 -3.23
CA ASP A 216 -13.26 -11.03 -3.62
C ASP A 216 -12.97 -9.53 -3.49
N VAL A 217 -12.50 -8.93 -4.59
CA VAL A 217 -12.18 -7.50 -4.66
C VAL A 217 -13.39 -6.65 -4.30
N LYS A 218 -14.59 -7.03 -4.77
CA LYS A 218 -15.81 -6.29 -4.46
C LYS A 218 -16.12 -6.34 -2.97
N ALA A 219 -16.02 -7.49 -2.34
CA ALA A 219 -16.26 -7.62 -0.89
C ALA A 219 -15.27 -6.79 -0.06
N VAL A 220 -14.01 -6.69 -0.50
CA VAL A 220 -13.02 -5.81 0.14
C VAL A 220 -13.47 -4.35 0.06
N LEU A 221 -13.83 -3.86 -1.13
CA LEU A 221 -14.23 -2.47 -1.34
C LEU A 221 -15.55 -2.16 -0.62
N ASP A 222 -16.55 -3.04 -0.69
CA ASP A 222 -17.82 -2.92 0.05
C ASP A 222 -17.56 -2.85 1.57
N GLY A 223 -16.60 -3.64 2.07
CA GLY A 223 -16.19 -3.63 3.48
C GLY A 223 -15.55 -2.31 3.90
N LEU A 224 -14.70 -1.72 3.04
CA LEU A 224 -14.11 -0.40 3.26
C LEU A 224 -15.19 0.70 3.30
N VAL A 225 -16.15 0.66 2.36
CA VAL A 225 -17.28 1.59 2.35
C VAL A 225 -18.12 1.46 3.63
N LYS A 226 -18.43 0.22 4.05
CA LYS A 226 -19.16 -0.05 5.30
C LYS A 226 -18.40 0.42 6.54
N ALA A 227 -17.08 0.36 6.50
CA ALA A 227 -16.19 0.87 7.55
C ALA A 227 -16.06 2.41 7.53
N GLU A 228 -16.69 3.11 6.58
CA GLU A 228 -16.55 4.56 6.38
C GLU A 228 -15.08 4.98 6.16
N TYR A 229 -14.35 4.16 5.40
CA TYR A 229 -12.93 4.39 5.13
C TYR A 229 -12.72 5.69 4.35
N ASP A 230 -11.87 6.57 4.87
CA ASP A 230 -11.63 7.92 4.35
C ASP A 230 -10.24 8.10 3.69
N GLY A 231 -9.47 7.01 3.57
CA GLY A 231 -8.14 7.00 2.95
C GLY A 231 -8.16 6.82 1.44
N TRP A 232 -7.01 6.46 0.89
CA TRP A 232 -6.82 6.12 -0.51
C TRP A 232 -6.73 4.60 -0.73
N VAL A 233 -7.26 4.14 -1.84
CA VAL A 233 -7.06 2.78 -2.34
C VAL A 233 -6.14 2.89 -3.54
N SER A 234 -4.88 2.53 -3.36
CA SER A 234 -3.87 2.51 -4.43
C SER A 234 -3.85 1.14 -5.10
N ILE A 235 -4.01 1.14 -6.42
CA ILE A 235 -3.88 -0.06 -7.24
C ILE A 235 -2.40 -0.29 -7.49
N GLU A 236 -1.94 -1.49 -7.18
CA GLU A 236 -0.52 -1.85 -7.28
C GLU A 236 -0.34 -3.16 -8.04
N GLU A 237 0.68 -3.21 -8.88
CA GLU A 237 1.18 -4.41 -9.58
C GLU A 237 2.70 -4.35 -9.59
N ASP A 238 3.36 -5.26 -8.86
CA ASP A 238 4.81 -5.20 -8.62
C ASP A 238 5.64 -5.56 -9.86
N HIS A 239 5.07 -6.35 -10.77
CA HIS A 239 5.77 -6.87 -11.95
C HIS A 239 4.85 -6.93 -13.17
N PRO A 240 4.44 -5.77 -13.71
CA PRO A 240 3.56 -5.73 -14.87
C PRO A 240 4.20 -6.44 -16.06
N ARG A 241 3.44 -7.33 -16.69
CA ARG A 241 3.90 -8.16 -17.82
C ARG A 241 3.55 -7.58 -19.18
N ARG A 242 2.85 -6.46 -19.17
CA ARG A 242 2.38 -5.72 -20.33
C ARG A 242 2.77 -4.25 -20.19
N ASP A 243 2.46 -3.45 -21.18
CA ASP A 243 2.61 -2.01 -21.08
C ASP A 243 1.85 -1.47 -19.86
N VAL A 244 2.49 -0.59 -19.08
CA VAL A 244 1.92 -0.08 -17.82
C VAL A 244 0.64 0.72 -18.03
N ALA A 245 0.52 1.45 -19.15
CA ALA A 245 -0.71 2.18 -19.45
C ALA A 245 -1.89 1.24 -19.67
N ASP A 246 -1.65 0.08 -20.30
CA ASP A 246 -2.67 -0.94 -20.49
C ASP A 246 -3.06 -1.62 -19.17
N VAL A 247 -2.06 -2.03 -18.37
CA VAL A 247 -2.29 -2.68 -17.07
C VAL A 247 -3.11 -1.80 -16.14
N TRP A 248 -2.72 -0.51 -15.99
CA TRP A 248 -3.45 0.39 -15.08
C TRP A 248 -4.84 0.77 -15.62
N ARG A 249 -5.00 0.90 -16.93
CA ARG A 249 -6.32 1.08 -17.54
C ARG A 249 -7.23 -0.13 -17.29
N ASP A 250 -6.74 -1.35 -17.53
CA ASP A 250 -7.52 -2.57 -17.40
C ASP A 250 -7.94 -2.81 -15.93
N ASN A 251 -7.05 -2.57 -14.97
CA ASN A 251 -7.37 -2.61 -13.54
C ASN A 251 -8.43 -1.56 -13.16
N ARG A 252 -8.32 -0.32 -13.69
CA ARG A 252 -9.31 0.72 -13.43
C ARG A 252 -10.67 0.38 -14.05
N ASP A 253 -10.69 -0.19 -15.24
CA ASP A 253 -11.92 -0.61 -15.92
C ASP A 253 -12.54 -1.84 -15.21
N PHE A 254 -11.72 -2.73 -14.66
CA PHE A 254 -12.24 -3.80 -13.81
C PHE A 254 -13.00 -3.22 -12.59
N LEU A 255 -12.43 -2.24 -11.90
CA LEU A 255 -13.10 -1.59 -10.77
C LEU A 255 -14.42 -0.93 -11.18
N ARG A 256 -14.46 -0.24 -12.32
CA ARG A 256 -15.70 0.35 -12.86
C ARG A 256 -16.77 -0.70 -13.13
N ARG A 257 -16.40 -1.85 -13.69
CA ARG A 257 -17.36 -2.95 -13.96
C ARG A 257 -17.98 -3.53 -12.69
N ILE A 258 -17.27 -3.53 -11.57
CA ILE A 258 -17.79 -4.00 -10.28
C ILE A 258 -18.43 -2.87 -9.42
N GLY A 259 -18.53 -1.65 -9.97
CA GLY A 259 -19.26 -0.54 -9.36
C GLY A 259 -18.40 0.49 -8.60
N TYR A 260 -17.08 0.55 -8.87
CA TYR A 260 -16.12 1.44 -8.20
C TYR A 260 -15.32 2.35 -9.13
#